data_c3182850f2ca8dc0ff60b5cb7a864e47
#
_entry.id   c3182850f2ca8dc0ff60b5cb7a864e47
#
_cell.length_a   1.000
_cell.length_b   1.000
_cell.length_c   1.000
_cell.angle_alpha   90.00
_cell.angle_beta   90.00
_cell.angle_gamma   90.00
#
_symmetry.space_group_name_H-M   'P 1'
#
loop_
_entity.id
_entity.type
_entity.pdbx_description
1 polymer ?
#
loop_
_entity_poly.entity_id
_entity_poly.type
_entity_poly.pdbx_seq_one_letter_code
_entity_poly.pdbx_strand_id
1 'polypeptide(L)'
;MHQILLEEGSKPTREAQRRLNPPMMEVVKKEILKLLDVGVIYHISDSKWVSPVQVVPKKSGVTVVKNNENELVPTRVQTEWRVCIDYRKLNSITRKGHFPLPFIDQMLERLASHSHYFFLWFFRL
;
A
#
# COMPACT_ATOMS: atom_id res chain seq x y z
N MET A 1 5.13 -10.69 -14.82
CA MET A 1 5.46 -9.37 -14.24
C MET A 1 4.41 -8.37 -14.73
N HIS A 2 3.83 -7.55 -13.84
CA HIS A 2 2.84 -6.55 -14.26
C HIS A 2 3.55 -5.38 -14.95
N GLN A 3 3.12 -5.01 -16.15
CA GLN A 3 3.68 -3.89 -16.91
C GLN A 3 2.77 -2.67 -16.79
N ILE A 4 3.32 -1.54 -16.35
CA ILE A 4 2.61 -0.27 -16.25
C ILE A 4 2.89 0.55 -17.51
N LEU A 5 1.86 0.87 -18.28
CA LEU A 5 1.97 1.72 -19.45
C LEU A 5 1.90 3.19 -19.03
N LEU A 6 2.87 3.98 -19.46
CA LEU A 6 2.96 5.41 -19.17
C LEU A 6 2.53 6.23 -20.40
N GLU A 7 2.13 7.48 -20.17
CA GLU A 7 1.87 8.44 -21.25
C GLU A 7 3.16 8.80 -21.99
N GLU A 8 3.05 9.11 -23.28
CA GLU A 8 4.19 9.50 -24.11
C GLU A 8 4.86 10.77 -23.55
N GLY A 9 6.17 10.79 -23.55
CA GLY A 9 6.96 11.91 -23.03
C GLY A 9 7.07 11.97 -21.51
N SER A 10 6.50 11.00 -20.79
CA SER A 10 6.60 10.94 -19.34
C SER A 10 8.04 10.80 -18.86
N LYS A 11 8.44 11.66 -17.93
CA LYS A 11 9.78 11.59 -17.31
C LYS A 11 9.73 10.87 -15.97
N PRO A 12 10.64 9.93 -15.74
CA PRO A 12 10.75 9.27 -14.43
C PRO A 12 11.12 10.28 -13.35
N THR A 13 10.57 10.08 -12.16
CA THR A 13 10.80 10.99 -11.03
C THR A 13 11.49 10.26 -9.88
N ARG A 14 12.55 10.87 -9.39
CA ARG A 14 13.28 10.41 -8.19
C ARG A 14 13.04 11.43 -7.08
N GLU A 15 12.28 11.04 -6.06
CA GLU A 15 12.03 11.90 -4.90
C GLU A 15 13.04 11.61 -3.80
N ALA A 16 13.56 12.66 -3.19
CA ALA A 16 14.45 12.53 -2.05
C ALA A 16 13.68 12.04 -0.80
N GLN A 17 14.35 11.26 0.04
CA GLN A 17 13.82 10.84 1.32
C GLN A 17 13.55 12.06 2.21
N ARG A 18 12.40 12.10 2.86
CA ARG A 18 12.05 13.14 3.84
C ARG A 18 12.89 12.97 5.11
N ARG A 19 13.22 14.08 5.74
CA ARG A 19 13.86 14.03 7.07
C ARG A 19 12.87 13.46 8.08
N LEU A 20 13.29 12.42 8.76
CA LEU A 20 12.54 11.78 9.84
C LEU A 20 13.23 12.12 11.16
N ASN A 21 12.47 12.21 12.25
CA ASN A 21 13.03 12.27 13.58
C ASN A 21 13.70 10.92 13.94
N PRO A 22 14.71 10.90 14.82
CA PRO A 22 15.47 9.69 15.14
C PRO A 22 14.60 8.49 15.54
N PRO A 23 13.60 8.61 16.43
CA PRO A 23 12.73 7.46 16.77
C PRO A 23 11.97 6.89 15.58
N MET A 24 11.49 7.75 14.67
CA MET A 24 10.77 7.30 13.48
C MET A 24 11.72 6.65 12.47
N MET A 25 12.96 7.09 12.40
CA MET A 25 13.98 6.48 11.53
C MET A 25 14.26 5.03 11.94
N GLU A 26 14.32 4.75 13.22
CA GLU A 26 14.50 3.38 13.74
C GLU A 26 13.30 2.49 13.39
N VAL A 27 12.09 3.02 13.53
CA VAL A 27 10.86 2.31 13.13
C VAL A 27 10.90 1.96 11.64
N VAL A 28 11.20 2.93 10.77
CA VAL A 28 11.32 2.71 9.33
C VAL A 28 12.38 1.66 9.01
N LYS A 29 13.55 1.77 9.62
CA LYS A 29 14.65 0.81 9.45
C LYS A 29 14.23 -0.61 9.83
N LYS A 30 13.58 -0.77 10.98
CA LYS A 30 13.08 -2.05 11.46
C LYS A 30 12.07 -2.68 10.49
N GLU A 31 11.11 -1.89 10.00
CA GLU A 31 10.11 -2.39 9.07
C GLU A 31 10.70 -2.75 7.70
N ILE A 32 11.68 -1.96 7.20
CA ILE A 32 12.36 -2.28 5.95
C ILE A 32 13.17 -3.58 6.08
N LEU A 33 13.91 -3.76 7.16
CA LEU A 33 14.67 -4.99 7.39
C LEU A 33 13.75 -6.21 7.46
N LYS A 34 12.63 -6.09 8.16
CA LYS A 34 11.60 -7.15 8.20
C LYS A 34 11.09 -7.53 6.81
N LEU A 35 10.84 -6.56 5.94
CA LEU A 35 10.38 -6.82 4.57
C LEU A 35 11.48 -7.44 3.68
N LEU A 36 12.74 -7.07 3.92
CA LEU A 36 13.90 -7.68 3.25
C LEU A 36 14.09 -9.13 3.68
N ASP A 37 14.03 -9.41 4.97
CA ASP A 37 14.21 -10.77 5.53
C ASP A 37 13.14 -11.75 5.02
N VAL A 38 11.90 -11.26 4.87
CA VAL A 38 10.79 -12.06 4.31
C VAL A 38 10.86 -12.17 2.78
N GLY A 39 11.76 -11.43 2.11
CA GLY A 39 11.90 -11.45 0.65
C GLY A 39 10.80 -10.72 -0.12
N VAL A 40 10.03 -9.87 0.54
CA VAL A 40 8.98 -9.04 -0.11
C VAL A 40 9.58 -7.90 -0.91
N ILE A 41 10.72 -7.38 -0.47
CA ILE A 41 11.48 -6.34 -1.15
C ILE A 41 12.93 -6.80 -1.35
N TYR A 42 13.61 -6.17 -2.31
CA TYR A 42 15.04 -6.41 -2.59
C TYR A 42 15.72 -5.10 -2.98
N HIS A 43 17.05 -5.06 -2.93
CA HIS A 43 17.82 -3.88 -3.26
C HIS A 43 17.85 -3.61 -4.76
N ILE A 44 17.59 -2.35 -5.13
CA ILE A 44 17.75 -1.82 -6.49
C ILE A 44 18.55 -0.53 -6.40
N SER A 45 19.65 -0.42 -7.17
CA SER A 45 20.51 0.76 -7.20
C SER A 45 20.14 1.75 -8.29
N ASP A 46 19.59 1.30 -9.40
CA ASP A 46 19.41 2.05 -10.64
C ASP A 46 17.95 2.35 -10.99
N SER A 47 17.05 2.27 -10.02
CA SER A 47 15.64 2.57 -10.26
C SER A 47 15.44 3.99 -10.77
N LYS A 48 14.72 4.13 -11.87
CA LYS A 48 14.33 5.41 -12.45
C LYS A 48 13.20 6.09 -11.67
N TRP A 49 12.39 5.30 -10.96
CA TRP A 49 11.29 5.74 -10.13
C TRP A 49 11.63 5.52 -8.66
N VAL A 50 11.63 6.58 -7.88
CA VAL A 50 11.93 6.52 -6.45
C VAL A 50 10.92 7.37 -5.69
N SER A 51 10.28 6.79 -4.71
CA SER A 51 9.35 7.42 -3.77
C SER A 51 9.95 7.44 -2.37
N PRO A 52 9.71 8.49 -1.58
CA PRO A 52 10.12 8.48 -0.19
C PRO A 52 9.37 7.41 0.60
N VAL A 53 10.07 6.75 1.50
CA VAL A 53 9.47 5.76 2.40
C VAL A 53 8.61 6.47 3.44
N GLN A 54 7.37 6.03 3.58
CA GLN A 54 6.44 6.48 4.61
C GLN A 54 5.97 5.30 5.44
N VAL A 55 5.78 5.51 6.73
CA VAL A 55 5.18 4.52 7.62
C VAL A 55 3.94 5.10 8.28
N VAL A 56 2.91 4.27 8.38
CA VAL A 56 1.63 4.62 9.01
C VAL A 56 1.32 3.62 10.12
N PRO A 57 0.81 4.07 11.26
CA PRO A 57 0.43 3.16 12.33
C PRO A 57 -0.75 2.29 11.90
N LYS A 58 -0.61 0.98 12.10
CA LYS A 58 -1.71 0.02 11.94
C LYS A 58 -2.47 -0.07 13.26
N LYS A 59 -3.72 0.35 13.22
CA LYS A 59 -4.65 0.21 14.35
C LYS A 59 -5.47 -1.06 14.14
N SER A 60 -5.16 -2.10 14.89
CA SER A 60 -5.92 -3.35 14.87
C SER A 60 -6.32 -3.72 16.29
N GLY A 61 -7.54 -4.25 16.43
CA GLY A 61 -8.09 -4.59 17.73
C GLY A 61 -8.72 -3.40 18.46
N VAL A 62 -9.63 -3.73 19.33
CA VAL A 62 -10.25 -2.80 20.29
C VAL A 62 -9.85 -3.27 21.67
N THR A 63 -9.19 -2.42 22.44
CA THR A 63 -8.95 -2.63 23.84
C THR A 63 -9.76 -1.63 24.65
N VAL A 64 -10.06 -1.97 25.88
CA VAL A 64 -10.82 -1.10 26.77
C VAL A 64 -9.84 -0.39 27.69
N VAL A 65 -9.83 0.93 27.63
CA VAL A 65 -8.96 1.80 28.43
C VAL A 65 -9.84 2.63 29.36
N LYS A 66 -9.40 2.82 30.59
CA LYS A 66 -10.06 3.76 31.51
C LYS A 66 -9.71 5.20 31.10
N ASN A 67 -10.75 6.02 30.95
CA ASN A 67 -10.56 7.47 30.78
C ASN A 67 -10.28 8.15 32.15
N ASN A 68 -10.07 9.46 32.12
CA ASN A 68 -9.81 10.24 33.32
C ASN A 68 -10.99 10.25 34.32
N GLU A 69 -12.18 9.84 33.90
CA GLU A 69 -13.41 9.74 34.68
C GLU A 69 -13.69 8.29 35.16
N ASN A 70 -12.69 7.38 35.04
CA ASN A 70 -12.78 5.97 35.39
C ASN A 70 -13.78 5.14 34.56
N GLU A 71 -14.28 5.66 33.44
CA GLU A 71 -15.15 4.94 32.53
C GLU A 71 -14.34 4.08 31.55
N LEU A 72 -14.86 2.92 31.22
CA LEU A 72 -14.24 1.98 30.25
C LEU A 72 -14.60 2.38 28.84
N VAL A 73 -13.65 2.99 28.11
CA VAL A 73 -13.85 3.44 26.73
C VAL A 73 -13.14 2.48 25.75
N PRO A 74 -13.86 1.93 24.76
CA PRO A 74 -13.24 1.11 23.73
C PRO A 74 -12.31 1.96 22.86
N THR A 75 -11.02 1.65 22.87
CA THR A 75 -9.98 2.38 22.15
C THR A 75 -9.24 1.44 21.22
N ARG A 76 -8.97 1.91 19.97
CA ARG A 76 -8.13 1.16 19.03
C ARG A 76 -6.66 1.34 19.37
N VAL A 77 -6.00 0.25 19.66
CA VAL A 77 -4.57 0.24 19.96
C VAL A 77 -3.75 0.16 18.68
N GLN A 78 -2.68 0.94 18.64
CA GLN A 78 -1.67 0.81 17.60
C GLN A 78 -0.85 -0.46 17.86
N THR A 79 -0.89 -1.41 16.94
CA THR A 79 -0.19 -2.69 17.09
C THR A 79 1.10 -2.76 16.29
N GLU A 80 1.13 -2.19 15.09
CA GLU A 80 2.24 -2.29 14.15
C GLU A 80 2.32 -1.05 13.26
N TRP A 81 3.39 -0.98 12.46
CA TRP A 81 3.57 0.00 11.40
C TRP A 81 3.40 -0.64 10.02
N ARG A 82 2.94 0.14 9.05
CA ARG A 82 2.88 -0.25 7.65
C ARG A 82 3.77 0.67 6.83
N VAL A 83 4.61 0.08 6.00
CA VAL A 83 5.32 0.84 4.97
C VAL A 83 4.35 1.16 3.84
N CYS A 84 4.28 2.43 3.48
CA CYS A 84 3.45 2.93 2.39
C CYS A 84 4.31 3.55 1.31
N ILE A 85 3.98 3.24 0.05
CA ILE A 85 4.63 3.81 -1.12
C ILE A 85 3.71 4.88 -1.71
N ASP A 86 4.25 6.04 -2.04
CA ASP A 86 3.49 7.11 -2.67
C ASP A 86 3.45 6.95 -4.19
N TYR A 87 2.35 6.44 -4.70
CA TYR A 87 2.14 6.24 -6.13
C TYR A 87 1.50 7.44 -6.85
N ARG A 88 1.25 8.57 -6.19
CA ARG A 88 0.52 9.70 -6.78
C ARG A 88 1.16 10.21 -8.07
N LYS A 89 2.48 10.37 -8.07
CA LYS A 89 3.21 10.82 -9.27
C LYS A 89 3.21 9.78 -10.39
N LEU A 90 3.36 8.51 -10.05
CA LEU A 90 3.27 7.43 -11.02
C LEU A 90 1.86 7.33 -11.61
N ASN A 91 0.84 7.39 -10.76
CA ASN A 91 -0.56 7.31 -11.18
C ASN A 91 -0.99 8.48 -12.07
N SER A 92 -0.43 9.68 -11.87
CA SER A 92 -0.77 10.86 -12.68
C SER A 92 -0.33 10.74 -14.13
N ILE A 93 0.69 9.95 -14.41
CA ILE A 93 1.25 9.72 -15.75
C ILE A 93 1.02 8.29 -16.26
N THR A 94 0.34 7.47 -15.49
CA THR A 94 -0.06 6.13 -15.92
C THR A 94 -1.23 6.23 -16.89
N ARG A 95 -1.10 5.55 -18.03
CA ARG A 95 -2.14 5.48 -19.04
C ARG A 95 -3.38 4.81 -18.45
N LYS A 96 -4.48 5.54 -18.40
CA LYS A 96 -5.74 5.04 -17.86
C LYS A 96 -6.38 4.04 -18.81
N GLY A 97 -6.90 2.95 -18.26
CA GLY A 97 -7.70 2.01 -19.03
C GLY A 97 -9.04 2.65 -19.42
N HIS A 98 -9.50 2.33 -20.65
CA HIS A 98 -10.79 2.81 -21.14
C HIS A 98 -12.00 2.10 -20.47
N PHE A 99 -11.73 0.97 -19.81
CA PHE A 99 -12.76 0.18 -19.13
C PHE A 99 -12.65 0.41 -17.63
N PRO A 100 -13.63 1.09 -16.99
CA PRO A 100 -13.67 1.21 -15.54
C PRO A 100 -13.86 -0.17 -14.90
N LEU A 101 -13.19 -0.40 -13.78
CA LEU A 101 -13.45 -1.59 -12.99
C LEU A 101 -14.87 -1.52 -12.41
N PRO A 102 -15.64 -2.61 -12.43
CA PRO A 102 -16.94 -2.64 -11.78
C PRO A 102 -16.78 -2.44 -10.27
N PHE A 103 -17.78 -1.86 -9.63
CA PHE A 103 -17.82 -1.72 -8.19
C PHE A 103 -17.81 -3.11 -7.52
N ILE A 104 -17.10 -3.22 -6.41
CA ILE A 104 -16.96 -4.50 -5.68
C ILE A 104 -18.31 -5.07 -5.30
N ASP A 105 -19.24 -4.23 -4.83
CA ASP A 105 -20.59 -4.66 -4.43
C ASP A 105 -21.35 -5.28 -5.60
N GLN A 106 -21.28 -4.69 -6.80
CA GLN A 106 -21.88 -5.24 -8.01
C GLN A 106 -21.26 -6.57 -8.44
N MET A 107 -19.95 -6.73 -8.24
CA MET A 107 -19.28 -8.00 -8.52
C MET A 107 -19.71 -9.08 -7.52
N LEU A 108 -19.78 -8.73 -6.24
CA LEU A 108 -20.23 -9.66 -5.19
C LEU A 108 -21.69 -10.10 -5.42
N GLU A 109 -22.58 -9.19 -5.79
CA GLU A 109 -23.97 -9.49 -6.12
C GLU A 109 -24.07 -10.47 -7.29
N ARG A 110 -23.29 -10.26 -8.35
CA ARG A 110 -23.24 -11.18 -9.50
C ARG A 110 -22.65 -12.55 -9.14
N LEU A 111 -21.73 -12.61 -8.21
CA LEU A 111 -21.10 -13.85 -7.79
C LEU A 111 -21.96 -14.64 -6.80
N ALA A 112 -22.72 -13.98 -5.94
CA ALA A 112 -23.46 -14.59 -4.83
C ALA A 112 -24.48 -15.67 -5.26
N SER A 113 -24.96 -15.62 -6.50
CA SER A 113 -25.95 -16.58 -7.03
C SER A 113 -25.34 -17.82 -7.69
N HIS A 114 -24.01 -17.93 -7.78
CA HIS A 114 -23.34 -19.04 -8.49
C HIS A 114 -22.59 -19.94 -7.52
N SER A 115 -22.60 -21.24 -7.77
CA SER A 115 -21.90 -22.27 -6.97
C SER A 115 -20.49 -22.57 -7.46
N HIS A 116 -20.14 -22.16 -8.68
CA HIS A 116 -18.85 -22.42 -9.29
C HIS A 116 -18.29 -21.17 -9.93
N TYR A 117 -16.98 -20.95 -9.77
CA TYR A 117 -16.26 -19.78 -10.29
C TYR A 117 -15.04 -20.23 -11.08
N PHE A 118 -14.79 -19.58 -12.23
CA PHE A 118 -13.61 -19.78 -13.04
C PHE A 118 -12.78 -18.51 -13.06
N PHE A 119 -11.50 -18.60 -12.74
CA PHE A 119 -10.55 -17.49 -12.83
C PHE A 119 -9.79 -17.59 -14.14
N LEU A 120 -10.07 -16.68 -15.11
CA LEU A 120 -9.34 -16.58 -16.36
C LEU A 120 -8.34 -15.43 -16.30
N TRP A 121 -7.06 -15.77 -16.46
CA TRP A 121 -6.00 -14.78 -16.61
C TRP A 121 -5.73 -14.54 -18.09
N PHE A 122 -6.12 -13.38 -18.60
CA PHE A 122 -5.72 -12.98 -19.94
C PHE A 122 -4.37 -12.25 -19.86
N PHE A 123 -3.32 -12.90 -20.34
CA PHE A 123 -2.10 -12.22 -20.66
C PHE A 123 -2.32 -11.45 -21.97
N ARG A 124 -2.34 -10.14 -21.89
CA ARG A 124 -2.32 -9.30 -23.09
C ARG A 124 -0.88 -9.37 -23.62
N LEU A 125 -0.71 -9.97 -24.79
CA LEU A 125 0.50 -9.95 -25.61
C LEU A 125 0.79 -8.51 -26.06
#